data_c21ab9ccca4cf765cb8bd01730b45fbb
#
_entry.id   c21ab9ccca4cf765cb8bd01730b45fbb
#
_cell.length_a   1.000
_cell.length_b   1.000
_cell.length_c   1.000
_cell.angle_alpha   90.00
_cell.angle_beta   90.00
_cell.angle_gamma   90.00
#
_symmetry.space_group_name_H-M   'P 1'
#
loop_
_entity.id
_entity.type
_entity.pdbx_description
1 polymer ?
#
loop_
_entity_poly.entity_id
_entity_poly.type
_entity_poly.pdbx_seq_one_letter_code
_entity_poly.pdbx_strand_id
1 'polypeptide(L)'
;MWLWNFFRKFSLPCSLVLGAVGYLVFANVPFLEPLGDAVGPKLVDMMPVVLFALLYVTFCKIEIKEMKPKAWHFILQLIRTSLALMMVVLIFEFGDNYETKLVLEGAFICFICPTAAAVAVVTEKLGGSIGSLTTYTVIANVFTMVIIPSLFPMVEKGADVSFLFMSAMVFRNVTTVLVVPLLLALLSRKFLPKWVDKVKSVKDLGFYMWCFNLTILMGETVRNILHAEVSGWILALLLIVPLFVCLIQFAIGKAVGRHYDASISAGQALGQKNTIVGIWLTLTFLNPLAAVAPGAYVVWQNLVNGWQLWYKEKYGKLKW
;
A
#
# COMPACT_ATOMS: atom_id res chain seq x y z
N MET A 1 15.35 29.02 2.37
CA MET A 1 16.29 27.92 2.06
C MET A 1 16.22 26.75 3.05
N TRP A 2 16.26 27.00 4.37
CA TRP A 2 16.17 25.94 5.40
C TRP A 2 14.85 25.14 5.38
N LEU A 3 13.68 25.80 5.36
CA LEU A 3 12.36 25.16 5.26
C LEU A 3 12.24 24.26 4.03
N TRP A 4 12.69 24.71 2.88
CA TRP A 4 12.66 23.91 1.63
C TRP A 4 13.49 22.64 1.75
N ASN A 5 14.69 22.73 2.32
CA ASN A 5 15.54 21.58 2.56
C ASN A 5 14.93 20.62 3.58
N PHE A 6 14.26 21.16 4.62
CA PHE A 6 13.52 20.35 5.59
C PHE A 6 12.38 19.55 4.94
N PHE A 7 11.49 20.23 4.18
CA PHE A 7 10.38 19.56 3.49
C PHE A 7 10.88 18.53 2.46
N ARG A 8 11.94 18.82 1.74
CA ARG A 8 12.55 17.89 0.82
C ARG A 8 13.10 16.64 1.51
N LYS A 9 13.72 16.84 2.67
CA LYS A 9 14.31 15.76 3.48
C LYS A 9 13.25 14.88 4.16
N PHE A 10 12.19 15.49 4.66
CA PHE A 10 11.13 14.83 5.42
C PHE A 10 9.80 14.79 4.66
N SER A 11 9.83 14.68 3.33
CA SER A 11 8.63 14.74 2.48
C SER A 11 7.54 13.76 2.92
N LEU A 12 7.89 12.49 3.21
CA LEU A 12 6.91 11.48 3.64
C LEU A 12 6.28 11.79 5.00
N PRO A 13 7.05 12.01 6.09
CA PRO A 13 6.48 12.44 7.35
C PRO A 13 5.65 13.73 7.24
N CYS A 14 6.12 14.70 6.46
CA CYS A 14 5.39 15.95 6.23
C CYS A 14 4.05 15.70 5.53
N SER A 15 3.99 14.79 4.54
CA SER A 15 2.74 14.43 3.86
C SER A 15 1.73 13.80 4.81
N LEU A 16 2.18 12.91 5.70
CA LEU A 16 1.32 12.31 6.73
C LEU A 16 0.76 13.38 7.67
N VAL A 17 1.63 14.25 8.21
CA VAL A 17 1.22 15.33 9.12
C VAL A 17 0.29 16.31 8.42
N LEU A 18 0.60 16.74 7.20
CA LEU A 18 -0.24 17.66 6.43
C LEU A 18 -1.62 17.06 6.14
N GLY A 19 -1.71 15.78 5.81
CA GLY A 19 -2.99 15.10 5.60
C GLY A 19 -3.82 15.03 6.87
N ALA A 20 -3.22 14.59 7.98
CA ALA A 20 -3.90 14.49 9.26
C ALA A 20 -4.35 15.87 9.79
N VAL A 21 -3.45 16.84 9.85
CA VAL A 21 -3.74 18.20 10.33
C VAL A 21 -4.72 18.89 9.37
N GLY A 22 -4.54 18.73 8.06
CA GLY A 22 -5.46 19.27 7.07
C GLY A 22 -6.88 18.80 7.33
N TYR A 23 -7.11 17.50 7.43
CA TYR A 23 -8.43 16.96 7.75
C TYR A 23 -8.98 17.55 9.08
N LEU A 24 -8.20 17.52 10.16
CA LEU A 24 -8.64 18.03 11.46
C LEU A 24 -9.00 19.52 11.43
N VAL A 25 -8.24 20.34 10.70
CA VAL A 25 -8.53 21.78 10.55
C VAL A 25 -9.84 21.98 9.78
N PHE A 26 -10.01 21.33 8.64
CA PHE A 26 -11.21 21.48 7.82
C PHE A 26 -12.45 20.89 8.49
N ALA A 27 -12.32 19.84 9.30
CA ALA A 27 -13.42 19.22 10.00
C ALA A 27 -13.84 19.94 11.30
N ASN A 28 -12.96 20.73 11.94
CA ASN A 28 -13.23 21.33 13.25
C ASN A 28 -13.31 22.87 13.22
N VAL A 29 -12.99 23.51 12.10
CA VAL A 29 -13.12 24.96 11.95
C VAL A 29 -14.40 25.27 11.17
N PRO A 30 -15.46 25.81 11.82
CA PRO A 30 -16.80 25.97 11.18
C PRO A 30 -16.78 26.75 9.86
N PHE A 31 -15.89 27.72 9.71
CA PHE A 31 -15.75 28.49 8.47
C PHE A 31 -15.13 27.66 7.31
N LEU A 32 -14.31 26.64 7.62
CA LEU A 32 -13.62 25.80 6.63
C LEU A 32 -14.37 24.50 6.35
N GLU A 33 -15.27 24.08 7.20
CA GLU A 33 -16.04 22.82 7.06
C GLU A 33 -16.76 22.72 5.71
N PRO A 34 -17.51 23.72 5.22
CA PRO A 34 -18.18 23.63 3.91
C PRO A 34 -17.19 23.50 2.74
N LEU A 35 -15.99 24.09 2.88
CA LEU A 35 -14.93 23.94 1.89
C LEU A 35 -14.32 22.54 1.94
N GLY A 36 -14.12 21.99 3.14
CA GLY A 36 -13.66 20.61 3.34
C GLY A 36 -14.59 19.60 2.71
N ASP A 37 -15.90 19.75 2.93
CA ASP A 37 -16.95 18.89 2.36
C ASP A 37 -17.03 18.98 0.84
N ALA A 38 -16.80 20.15 0.26
CA ALA A 38 -16.83 20.35 -1.17
C ALA A 38 -15.56 19.86 -1.89
N VAL A 39 -14.39 19.99 -1.26
CA VAL A 39 -13.09 19.71 -1.86
C VAL A 39 -12.60 18.30 -1.53
N GLY A 40 -12.86 17.80 -0.32
CA GLY A 40 -12.39 16.50 0.14
C GLY A 40 -12.73 15.34 -0.80
N PRO A 41 -14.00 15.12 -1.18
CA PRO A 41 -14.38 14.07 -2.13
C PRO A 41 -13.68 14.20 -3.48
N LYS A 42 -13.54 15.43 -4.01
CA LYS A 42 -12.84 15.66 -5.28
C LYS A 42 -11.36 15.31 -5.22
N LEU A 43 -10.71 15.57 -4.09
CA LEU A 43 -9.32 15.15 -3.88
C LEU A 43 -9.21 13.63 -3.87
N VAL A 44 -10.14 12.94 -3.21
CA VAL A 44 -10.19 11.46 -3.19
C VAL A 44 -10.40 10.93 -4.61
N ASP A 45 -11.31 11.52 -5.40
CA ASP A 45 -11.56 11.14 -6.79
C ASP A 45 -10.33 11.36 -7.71
N MET A 46 -9.46 12.31 -7.38
CA MET A 46 -8.20 12.54 -8.11
C MET A 46 -7.13 11.49 -7.81
N MET A 47 -7.18 10.79 -6.67
CA MET A 47 -6.13 9.85 -6.27
C MET A 47 -5.82 8.77 -7.32
N PRO A 48 -6.79 8.09 -7.94
CA PRO A 48 -6.52 7.10 -8.99
C PRO A 48 -5.80 7.69 -10.20
N VAL A 49 -6.13 8.92 -10.60
CA VAL A 49 -5.50 9.61 -11.74
C VAL A 49 -4.05 9.95 -11.42
N VAL A 50 -3.79 10.49 -10.23
CA VAL A 50 -2.42 10.77 -9.78
C VAL A 50 -1.62 9.48 -9.61
N LEU A 51 -2.24 8.42 -9.10
CA LEU A 51 -1.60 7.09 -8.99
C LEU A 51 -1.23 6.54 -10.37
N PHE A 52 -2.14 6.63 -11.35
CA PHE A 52 -1.87 6.23 -12.73
C PHE A 52 -0.68 7.00 -13.31
N ALA A 53 -0.67 8.32 -13.18
CA ALA A 53 0.39 9.18 -13.69
C ALA A 53 1.74 8.91 -13.01
N LEU A 54 1.77 8.72 -11.68
CA LEU A 54 3.01 8.38 -10.96
C LEU A 54 3.57 7.02 -11.38
N LEU A 55 2.69 6.04 -11.62
CA LEU A 55 3.11 4.72 -12.10
C LEU A 55 3.67 4.78 -13.52
N TYR A 56 3.02 5.54 -14.41
CA TYR A 56 3.54 5.79 -15.74
C TYR A 56 4.95 6.41 -15.69
N VAL A 57 5.14 7.46 -14.89
CA VAL A 57 6.46 8.11 -14.70
C VAL A 57 7.49 7.12 -14.17
N THR A 58 7.12 6.30 -13.20
CA THR A 58 8.01 5.30 -12.59
C THR A 58 8.36 4.21 -13.61
N PHE A 59 7.39 3.72 -14.35
CA PHE A 59 7.60 2.67 -15.35
C PHE A 59 8.37 3.15 -16.58
N CYS A 60 8.36 4.44 -16.89
CA CYS A 60 9.28 5.01 -17.87
C CYS A 60 10.76 4.78 -17.52
N LYS A 61 11.10 4.62 -16.22
CA LYS A 61 12.47 4.40 -15.73
C LYS A 61 12.88 2.93 -15.66
N ILE A 62 11.93 1.97 -15.78
CA ILE A 62 12.21 0.53 -15.64
C ILE A 62 13.18 0.05 -16.72
N GLU A 63 14.15 -0.76 -16.32
CA GLU A 63 14.94 -1.57 -17.24
C GLU A 63 14.25 -2.92 -17.47
N ILE A 64 13.74 -3.16 -18.69
CA ILE A 64 12.95 -4.37 -19.01
C ILE A 64 13.74 -5.65 -18.70
N LYS A 65 15.07 -5.64 -18.89
CA LYS A 65 15.94 -6.78 -18.56
C LYS A 65 15.92 -7.20 -17.10
N GLU A 66 15.51 -6.26 -16.18
CA GLU A 66 15.34 -6.55 -14.77
C GLU A 66 13.99 -7.17 -14.43
N MET A 67 13.02 -7.12 -15.36
CA MET A 67 11.69 -7.69 -15.19
C MET A 67 11.69 -9.20 -15.41
N LYS A 68 12.45 -9.93 -14.59
CA LYS A 68 12.51 -11.39 -14.62
C LYS A 68 11.99 -11.97 -13.31
N PRO A 69 11.14 -13.01 -13.36
CA PRO A 69 10.78 -13.79 -12.18
C PRO A 69 12.02 -14.32 -11.47
N LYS A 70 12.05 -14.20 -10.15
CA LYS A 70 13.13 -14.71 -9.29
C LYS A 70 12.53 -15.60 -8.19
N ALA A 71 13.30 -16.53 -7.64
CA ALA A 71 12.82 -17.45 -6.62
C ALA A 71 12.19 -16.75 -5.42
N TRP A 72 12.80 -15.65 -4.94
CA TRP A 72 12.26 -14.90 -3.80
C TRP A 72 10.87 -14.31 -4.05
N HIS A 73 10.46 -14.06 -5.31
CA HIS A 73 9.11 -13.62 -5.62
C HIS A 73 8.07 -14.65 -5.19
N PHE A 74 8.32 -15.93 -5.50
CA PHE A 74 7.41 -17.02 -5.18
C PHE A 74 7.47 -17.41 -3.69
N ILE A 75 8.66 -17.38 -3.08
CA ILE A 75 8.84 -17.61 -1.65
C ILE A 75 8.03 -16.60 -0.85
N LEU A 76 8.07 -15.31 -1.19
CA LEU A 76 7.28 -14.29 -0.51
C LEU A 76 5.77 -14.47 -0.72
N GLN A 77 5.32 -14.96 -1.89
CA GLN A 77 3.91 -15.29 -2.10
C GLN A 77 3.48 -16.47 -1.21
N LEU A 78 4.30 -17.50 -1.11
CA LEU A 78 4.04 -18.62 -0.22
C LEU A 78 3.93 -18.16 1.24
N ILE A 79 4.89 -17.39 1.71
CA ILE A 79 4.88 -16.83 3.08
C ILE A 79 3.63 -15.98 3.31
N ARG A 80 3.29 -15.07 2.39
CA ARG A 80 2.09 -14.23 2.50
C ARG A 80 0.83 -15.07 2.62
N THR A 81 0.70 -16.09 1.78
CA THR A 81 -0.45 -17.00 1.79
C THR A 81 -0.50 -17.80 3.08
N SER A 82 0.63 -18.32 3.56
CA SER A 82 0.71 -19.06 4.83
C SER A 82 0.33 -18.20 6.03
N LEU A 83 0.77 -16.93 6.06
CA LEU A 83 0.39 -15.99 7.12
C LEU A 83 -1.11 -15.67 7.07
N ALA A 84 -1.70 -15.51 5.87
CA ALA A 84 -3.13 -15.31 5.72
C ALA A 84 -3.92 -16.56 6.15
N LEU A 85 -3.48 -17.76 5.78
CA LEU A 85 -4.08 -19.02 6.24
C LEU A 85 -3.99 -19.20 7.76
N MET A 86 -2.86 -18.83 8.36
CA MET A 86 -2.71 -18.82 9.83
C MET A 86 -3.79 -17.92 10.46
N MET A 87 -4.06 -16.76 9.90
CA MET A 87 -5.12 -15.87 10.42
C MET A 87 -6.51 -16.49 10.26
N VAL A 88 -6.78 -17.21 9.16
CA VAL A 88 -8.04 -17.94 9.00
C VAL A 88 -8.20 -18.98 10.11
N VAL A 89 -7.15 -19.76 10.41
CA VAL A 89 -7.18 -20.73 11.52
C VAL A 89 -7.44 -20.03 12.87
N LEU A 90 -6.76 -18.91 13.14
CA LEU A 90 -6.99 -18.15 14.38
C LEU A 90 -8.42 -17.60 14.47
N ILE A 91 -9.01 -17.17 13.35
CA ILE A 91 -10.42 -16.73 13.31
C ILE A 91 -11.36 -17.91 13.60
N PHE A 92 -11.07 -19.11 13.10
CA PHE A 92 -11.85 -20.32 13.38
C PHE A 92 -11.80 -20.71 14.86
N GLU A 93 -10.60 -20.67 15.49
CA GLU A 93 -10.38 -21.10 16.86
C GLU A 93 -10.85 -20.06 17.90
N PHE A 94 -10.69 -18.76 17.60
CA PHE A 94 -10.87 -17.69 18.58
C PHE A 94 -11.91 -16.65 18.17
N GLY A 95 -12.55 -16.79 17.02
CA GLY A 95 -13.49 -15.81 16.46
C GLY A 95 -14.92 -15.89 16.96
N ASP A 96 -15.22 -16.70 17.97
CA ASP A 96 -16.56 -16.76 18.58
C ASP A 96 -16.94 -15.44 19.26
N ASN A 97 -15.97 -14.74 19.84
CA ASN A 97 -16.17 -13.41 20.38
C ASN A 97 -16.07 -12.37 19.27
N TYR A 98 -17.10 -11.51 19.17
CA TYR A 98 -17.19 -10.47 18.14
C TYR A 98 -15.97 -9.54 18.10
N GLU A 99 -15.51 -9.07 19.26
CA GLU A 99 -14.37 -8.16 19.34
C GLU A 99 -13.06 -8.83 18.90
N THR A 100 -12.85 -10.08 19.31
CA THR A 100 -11.68 -10.87 18.89
C THR A 100 -11.71 -11.12 17.41
N LYS A 101 -12.86 -11.54 16.84
CA LYS A 101 -13.06 -11.74 15.42
C LYS A 101 -12.72 -10.48 14.63
N LEU A 102 -13.23 -9.33 15.07
CA LEU A 102 -13.00 -8.04 14.43
C LEU A 102 -11.50 -7.69 14.31
N VAL A 103 -10.73 -7.88 15.38
CA VAL A 103 -9.27 -7.61 15.38
C VAL A 103 -8.53 -8.60 14.49
N LEU A 104 -8.91 -9.89 14.52
CA LEU A 104 -8.32 -10.92 13.68
C LEU A 104 -8.62 -10.71 12.19
N GLU A 105 -9.82 -10.28 11.84
CA GLU A 105 -10.18 -9.87 10.46
C GLU A 105 -9.34 -8.69 9.98
N GLY A 106 -9.14 -7.69 10.85
CA GLY A 106 -8.26 -6.57 10.57
C GLY A 106 -6.82 -7.01 10.30
N ALA A 107 -6.29 -7.94 11.09
CA ALA A 107 -4.95 -8.52 10.87
C ALA A 107 -4.90 -9.37 9.58
N PHE A 108 -5.93 -10.19 9.33
CA PHE A 108 -6.07 -10.99 8.12
C PHE A 108 -5.96 -10.15 6.85
N ILE A 109 -6.71 -9.04 6.79
CA ILE A 109 -6.63 -8.10 5.67
C ILE A 109 -5.22 -7.55 5.50
N CYS A 110 -4.55 -7.16 6.57
CA CYS A 110 -3.19 -6.63 6.50
C CYS A 110 -2.17 -7.67 5.99
N PHE A 111 -2.41 -8.96 6.18
CA PHE A 111 -1.56 -10.01 5.60
C PHE A 111 -1.91 -10.34 4.15
N ILE A 112 -3.20 -10.52 3.83
CA ILE A 112 -3.63 -11.03 2.53
C ILE A 112 -3.55 -9.98 1.41
N CYS A 113 -3.64 -8.69 1.73
CA CYS A 113 -3.56 -7.62 0.74
C CYS A 113 -2.34 -7.75 -0.17
N PRO A 114 -2.51 -7.54 -1.48
CA PRO A 114 -1.39 -7.51 -2.41
C PRO A 114 -0.47 -6.32 -2.14
N THR A 115 0.69 -6.35 -2.76
CA THR A 115 1.65 -5.25 -2.69
C THR A 115 1.10 -4.00 -3.36
N ALA A 116 1.36 -2.84 -2.76
CA ALA A 116 0.98 -1.55 -3.33
C ALA A 116 1.67 -1.30 -4.68
N ALA A 117 0.93 -0.82 -5.67
CA ALA A 117 1.51 -0.47 -6.97
C ALA A 117 2.57 0.65 -6.85
N ALA A 118 2.33 1.61 -5.96
CA ALA A 118 3.24 2.75 -5.73
C ALA A 118 4.56 2.39 -5.02
N VAL A 119 4.72 1.16 -4.54
CA VAL A 119 5.92 0.70 -3.82
C VAL A 119 7.21 0.83 -4.64
N ALA A 120 7.11 0.76 -5.97
CA ALA A 120 8.23 0.92 -6.89
C ALA A 120 8.97 2.26 -6.69
N VAL A 121 8.23 3.33 -6.40
CA VAL A 121 8.77 4.69 -6.18
C VAL A 121 9.66 4.75 -4.94
N VAL A 122 9.19 4.18 -3.83
CA VAL A 122 9.96 4.14 -2.57
C VAL A 122 11.17 3.23 -2.72
N THR A 123 11.00 2.09 -3.41
CA THR A 123 12.09 1.14 -3.69
C THR A 123 13.19 1.78 -4.52
N GLU A 124 12.86 2.57 -5.56
CA GLU A 124 13.81 3.35 -6.33
C GLU A 124 14.63 4.28 -5.42
N LYS A 125 13.95 5.03 -4.57
CA LYS A 125 14.59 5.94 -3.60
C LYS A 125 15.51 5.20 -2.63
N LEU A 126 15.13 4.02 -2.21
CA LEU A 126 15.94 3.19 -1.31
C LEU A 126 17.09 2.48 -2.05
N GLY A 127 17.13 2.49 -3.38
CA GLY A 127 18.17 1.86 -4.20
C GLY A 127 17.93 0.38 -4.50
N GLY A 128 16.68 -0.07 -4.39
CA GLY A 128 16.24 -1.38 -4.85
C GLY A 128 15.90 -1.39 -6.35
N SER A 129 15.69 -2.59 -6.91
CA SER A 129 15.34 -2.77 -8.33
C SER A 129 13.84 -2.54 -8.56
N ILE A 130 13.50 -1.50 -9.33
CA ILE A 130 12.13 -1.19 -9.76
C ILE A 130 11.58 -2.34 -10.62
N GLY A 131 12.38 -2.86 -11.56
CA GLY A 131 11.95 -3.90 -12.48
C GLY A 131 11.63 -5.21 -11.78
N SER A 132 12.51 -5.66 -10.86
CA SER A 132 12.27 -6.87 -10.06
C SER A 132 11.05 -6.72 -9.16
N LEU A 133 10.86 -5.54 -8.54
CA LEU A 133 9.71 -5.28 -7.71
C LEU A 133 8.40 -5.22 -8.52
N THR A 134 8.42 -4.61 -9.69
CA THR A 134 7.24 -4.57 -10.58
C THR A 134 6.85 -6.00 -10.99
N THR A 135 7.83 -6.85 -11.33
CA THR A 135 7.59 -8.27 -11.61
C THR A 135 6.94 -8.97 -10.41
N TYR A 136 7.47 -8.75 -9.19
CA TYR A 136 6.85 -9.27 -7.98
C TYR A 136 5.41 -8.78 -7.81
N THR A 137 5.15 -7.49 -8.04
CA THR A 137 3.82 -6.91 -7.89
C THR A 137 2.82 -7.54 -8.87
N VAL A 138 3.22 -7.79 -10.11
CA VAL A 138 2.39 -8.52 -11.09
C VAL A 138 2.09 -9.93 -10.59
N ILE A 139 3.12 -10.69 -10.18
CA ILE A 139 2.96 -12.05 -9.64
C ILE A 139 2.03 -12.02 -8.40
N ALA A 140 2.26 -11.10 -7.46
CA ALA A 140 1.46 -10.97 -6.25
C ALA A 140 -0.02 -10.73 -6.56
N ASN A 141 -0.33 -9.92 -7.55
CA ASN A 141 -1.71 -9.65 -7.95
C ASN A 141 -2.37 -10.86 -8.65
N VAL A 142 -1.63 -11.61 -9.48
CA VAL A 142 -2.12 -12.86 -10.08
C VAL A 142 -2.46 -13.87 -8.98
N PHE A 143 -1.58 -14.07 -7.98
CA PHE A 143 -1.87 -14.93 -6.84
C PHE A 143 -3.09 -14.42 -6.04
N THR A 144 -3.23 -13.12 -5.87
CA THR A 144 -4.33 -12.50 -5.14
C THR A 144 -5.69 -12.79 -5.79
N MET A 145 -5.76 -12.87 -7.12
CA MET A 145 -6.99 -13.23 -7.86
C MET A 145 -7.52 -14.63 -7.51
N VAL A 146 -6.66 -15.52 -7.04
CA VAL A 146 -7.02 -16.87 -6.61
C VAL A 146 -7.19 -16.94 -5.09
N ILE A 147 -6.25 -16.38 -4.35
CA ILE A 147 -6.17 -16.53 -2.88
C ILE A 147 -7.31 -15.78 -2.19
N ILE A 148 -7.63 -14.55 -2.60
CA ILE A 148 -8.70 -13.77 -1.96
C ILE A 148 -10.05 -14.50 -2.09
N PRO A 149 -10.55 -14.86 -3.30
CA PRO A 149 -11.82 -15.55 -3.41
C PRO A 149 -11.86 -16.91 -2.71
N SER A 150 -10.70 -17.54 -2.49
CA SER A 150 -10.62 -18.82 -1.79
C SER A 150 -10.69 -18.68 -0.26
N LEU A 151 -10.08 -17.63 0.31
CA LEU A 151 -9.97 -17.49 1.77
C LEU A 151 -11.08 -16.65 2.41
N PHE A 152 -11.66 -15.69 1.70
CA PHE A 152 -12.71 -14.82 2.25
C PHE A 152 -13.97 -15.59 2.68
N PRO A 153 -14.51 -16.55 1.91
CA PRO A 153 -15.65 -17.36 2.34
C PRO A 153 -15.36 -18.21 3.58
N MET A 154 -14.09 -18.46 3.89
CA MET A 154 -13.69 -19.16 5.12
C MET A 154 -13.73 -18.27 6.34
N VAL A 155 -13.48 -16.97 6.18
CA VAL A 155 -13.48 -15.99 7.26
C VAL A 155 -14.89 -15.56 7.63
N GLU A 156 -15.72 -15.27 6.63
CA GLU A 156 -17.11 -14.84 6.83
C GLU A 156 -18.07 -15.84 6.22
N LYS A 157 -18.70 -16.64 7.08
CA LYS A 157 -19.74 -17.61 6.69
C LYS A 157 -20.99 -16.88 6.20
N GLY A 158 -21.31 -16.97 4.93
CA GLY A 158 -22.47 -16.32 4.34
C GLY A 158 -22.15 -15.19 3.37
N ALA A 159 -20.88 -14.91 3.13
CA ALA A 159 -20.49 -14.10 1.99
C ALA A 159 -20.71 -14.91 0.70
N ASP A 160 -21.96 -14.97 0.21
CA ASP A 160 -22.33 -15.58 -1.07
C ASP A 160 -21.75 -14.82 -2.27
N VAL A 161 -20.44 -14.59 -2.22
CA VAL A 161 -19.75 -13.87 -3.29
C VAL A 161 -19.12 -14.88 -4.22
N SER A 162 -19.58 -14.87 -5.47
CA SER A 162 -19.03 -15.72 -6.51
C SER A 162 -17.51 -15.53 -6.62
N PHE A 163 -16.75 -16.64 -6.56
CA PHE A 163 -15.31 -16.67 -6.82
C PHE A 163 -14.95 -15.91 -8.11
N LEU A 164 -15.75 -16.10 -9.16
CA LEU A 164 -15.54 -15.46 -10.45
C LEU A 164 -15.69 -13.93 -10.36
N PHE A 165 -16.70 -13.46 -9.62
CA PHE A 165 -16.94 -12.01 -9.44
C PHE A 165 -15.78 -11.34 -8.70
N MET A 166 -15.33 -11.90 -7.57
CA MET A 166 -14.19 -11.37 -6.82
C MET A 166 -12.91 -11.37 -7.66
N SER A 167 -12.63 -12.47 -8.35
CA SER A 167 -11.47 -12.59 -9.25
C SER A 167 -11.52 -11.56 -10.37
N ALA A 168 -12.68 -11.35 -11.00
CA ALA A 168 -12.87 -10.36 -12.06
C ALA A 168 -12.64 -8.92 -11.55
N MET A 169 -13.08 -8.59 -10.33
CA MET A 169 -12.88 -7.28 -9.75
C MET A 169 -11.39 -7.02 -9.43
N VAL A 170 -10.69 -8.01 -8.85
CA VAL A 170 -9.25 -7.91 -8.61
C VAL A 170 -8.50 -7.78 -9.94
N PHE A 171 -8.86 -8.58 -10.95
CA PHE A 171 -8.27 -8.49 -12.28
C PHE A 171 -8.46 -7.12 -12.92
N ARG A 172 -9.69 -6.58 -12.90
CA ARG A 172 -9.99 -5.24 -13.42
C ARG A 172 -9.13 -4.18 -12.74
N ASN A 173 -9.05 -4.21 -11.41
CA ASN A 173 -8.26 -3.25 -10.63
C ASN A 173 -6.76 -3.33 -11.00
N VAL A 174 -6.20 -4.54 -11.02
CA VAL A 174 -4.80 -4.77 -11.40
C VAL A 174 -4.51 -4.29 -12.82
N THR A 175 -5.39 -4.63 -13.77
CA THR A 175 -5.23 -4.25 -15.16
C THR A 175 -5.24 -2.72 -15.29
N THR A 176 -6.21 -2.06 -14.71
CA THR A 176 -6.35 -0.60 -14.83
C THR A 176 -5.21 0.15 -14.13
N VAL A 177 -4.86 -0.26 -12.91
CA VAL A 177 -3.92 0.50 -12.07
C VAL A 177 -2.47 0.16 -12.36
N LEU A 178 -2.15 -1.09 -12.75
CA LEU A 178 -0.77 -1.53 -12.92
C LEU A 178 -0.41 -1.83 -14.38
N VAL A 179 -1.24 -2.63 -15.08
CA VAL A 179 -0.89 -3.11 -16.43
C VAL A 179 -0.99 -2.00 -17.47
N VAL A 180 -2.04 -1.19 -17.43
CA VAL A 180 -2.23 -0.10 -18.41
C VAL A 180 -1.10 0.94 -18.34
N PRO A 181 -0.71 1.51 -17.16
CA PRO A 181 0.41 2.44 -17.10
C PRO A 181 1.74 1.80 -17.54
N LEU A 182 1.95 0.50 -17.23
CA LEU A 182 3.15 -0.22 -17.64
C LEU A 182 3.22 -0.34 -19.17
N LEU A 183 2.13 -0.81 -19.80
CA LEU A 183 2.07 -0.93 -21.28
C LEU A 183 2.21 0.44 -21.93
N LEU A 184 1.56 1.47 -21.40
CA LEU A 184 1.67 2.83 -21.92
C LEU A 184 3.12 3.35 -21.84
N ALA A 185 3.82 3.09 -20.74
CA ALA A 185 5.22 3.47 -20.57
C ALA A 185 6.12 2.74 -21.58
N LEU A 186 5.90 1.42 -21.81
CA LEU A 186 6.64 0.63 -22.79
C LEU A 186 6.39 1.12 -24.21
N LEU A 187 5.13 1.41 -24.58
CA LEU A 187 4.77 1.98 -25.88
C LEU A 187 5.37 3.37 -26.07
N SER A 188 5.31 4.22 -25.04
CA SER A 188 5.92 5.56 -25.10
C SER A 188 7.42 5.49 -25.30
N ARG A 189 8.13 4.51 -24.70
CA ARG A 189 9.57 4.31 -24.94
C ARG A 189 9.88 3.95 -26.38
N LYS A 190 8.97 3.21 -27.05
CA LYS A 190 9.14 2.81 -28.45
C LYS A 190 8.79 3.94 -29.43
N PHE A 191 7.68 4.64 -29.19
CA PHE A 191 7.11 5.59 -30.16
C PHE A 191 7.41 7.07 -29.82
N LEU A 192 7.67 7.40 -28.56
CA LEU A 192 7.85 8.77 -28.04
C LEU A 192 9.12 8.89 -27.18
N PRO A 193 10.32 8.47 -27.67
CA PRO A 193 11.53 8.42 -26.84
C PRO A 193 11.88 9.79 -26.24
N LYS A 194 11.78 10.88 -27.02
CA LYS A 194 12.05 12.25 -26.56
C LYS A 194 11.16 12.67 -25.38
N TRP A 195 9.88 12.25 -25.38
CA TRP A 195 8.96 12.50 -24.28
C TRP A 195 9.39 11.73 -23.02
N VAL A 196 9.71 10.45 -23.18
CA VAL A 196 10.20 9.61 -22.08
C VAL A 196 11.50 10.17 -21.48
N ASP A 197 12.42 10.65 -22.28
CA ASP A 197 13.65 11.29 -21.80
C ASP A 197 13.34 12.57 -20.99
N LYS A 198 12.37 13.37 -21.44
CA LYS A 198 11.89 14.54 -20.69
C LYS A 198 11.25 14.13 -19.35
N VAL A 199 10.43 13.08 -19.34
CA VAL A 199 9.84 12.55 -18.09
C VAL A 199 10.92 12.06 -17.14
N LYS A 200 11.92 11.31 -17.63
CA LYS A 200 13.05 10.81 -16.83
C LYS A 200 13.92 11.94 -16.26
N SER A 201 14.05 13.06 -16.97
CA SER A 201 14.88 14.20 -16.54
C SER A 201 14.33 14.91 -15.30
N VAL A 202 13.01 14.81 -15.06
CA VAL A 202 12.40 15.38 -13.85
C VAL A 202 12.68 14.49 -12.65
N LYS A 203 13.64 14.94 -11.87
CA LYS A 203 14.09 14.21 -10.67
C LYS A 203 12.96 14.08 -9.65
N ASP A 204 12.80 12.88 -9.12
CA ASP A 204 11.88 12.59 -8.01
C ASP A 204 10.38 12.88 -8.27
N LEU A 205 9.97 13.10 -9.53
CA LEU A 205 8.58 13.43 -9.89
C LEU A 205 7.58 12.41 -9.32
N GLY A 206 7.81 11.12 -9.57
CA GLY A 206 6.94 10.05 -9.06
C GLY A 206 6.87 10.05 -7.52
N PHE A 207 7.97 10.36 -6.85
CA PHE A 207 8.01 10.41 -5.39
C PHE A 207 7.15 11.58 -4.83
N TYR A 208 7.20 12.76 -5.44
CA TYR A 208 6.35 13.88 -5.01
C TYR A 208 4.87 13.65 -5.32
N MET A 209 4.55 13.02 -6.45
CA MET A 209 3.17 12.59 -6.74
C MET A 209 2.67 11.57 -5.72
N TRP A 210 3.56 10.66 -5.27
CA TRP A 210 3.25 9.75 -4.17
C TRP A 210 2.98 10.49 -2.86
N CYS A 211 3.83 11.45 -2.49
CA CYS A 211 3.63 12.28 -1.31
C CYS A 211 2.29 13.04 -1.33
N PHE A 212 1.90 13.55 -2.50
CA PHE A 212 0.59 14.19 -2.68
C PHE A 212 -0.57 13.22 -2.43
N ASN A 213 -0.56 12.04 -3.06
CA ASN A 213 -1.57 11.01 -2.80
C ASN A 213 -1.60 10.57 -1.34
N LEU A 214 -0.42 10.47 -0.71
CA LEU A 214 -0.30 10.10 0.69
C LEU A 214 -0.92 11.15 1.63
N THR A 215 -0.84 12.43 1.29
CA THR A 215 -1.48 13.51 2.04
C THR A 215 -3.00 13.33 2.03
N ILE A 216 -3.60 13.08 0.87
CA ILE A 216 -5.05 12.84 0.73
C ILE A 216 -5.45 11.57 1.50
N LEU A 217 -4.73 10.48 1.27
CA LEU A 217 -4.98 9.19 1.89
C LEU A 217 -4.91 9.27 3.43
N MET A 218 -3.98 10.06 3.96
CA MET A 218 -3.85 10.25 5.40
C MET A 218 -5.03 11.03 5.99
N GLY A 219 -5.52 12.05 5.30
CA GLY A 219 -6.74 12.78 5.70
C GLY A 219 -7.95 11.84 5.77
N GLU A 220 -8.14 11.00 4.75
CA GLU A 220 -9.22 10.01 4.73
C GLU A 220 -9.04 8.93 5.81
N THR A 221 -7.80 8.52 6.09
CA THR A 221 -7.51 7.57 7.17
C THR A 221 -7.89 8.14 8.54
N VAL A 222 -7.53 9.39 8.82
CA VAL A 222 -7.91 10.07 10.08
C VAL A 222 -9.43 10.20 10.20
N ARG A 223 -10.11 10.57 9.11
CA ARG A 223 -11.57 10.60 9.06
C ARG A 223 -12.17 9.26 9.46
N ASN A 224 -11.74 8.18 8.84
CA ASN A 224 -12.27 6.84 9.10
C ASN A 224 -12.00 6.38 10.54
N ILE A 225 -10.83 6.71 11.12
CA ILE A 225 -10.50 6.39 12.51
C ILE A 225 -11.40 7.16 13.48
N LEU A 226 -11.63 8.45 13.28
CA LEU A 226 -12.41 9.30 14.17
C LEU A 226 -13.91 8.98 14.13
N HIS A 227 -14.41 8.44 13.01
CA HIS A 227 -15.81 8.03 12.86
C HIS A 227 -16.02 6.53 13.07
N ALA A 228 -15.00 5.80 13.57
CA ALA A 228 -15.14 4.38 13.87
C ALA A 228 -15.97 4.19 15.18
N GLU A 229 -17.15 3.62 15.04
CA GLU A 229 -18.06 3.33 16.16
C GLU A 229 -17.66 2.02 16.86
N VAL A 230 -16.49 2.04 17.52
CA VAL A 230 -15.95 0.90 18.31
C VAL A 230 -15.52 1.37 19.70
N SER A 231 -15.44 0.43 20.66
CA SER A 231 -14.88 0.75 21.99
C SER A 231 -13.43 1.21 21.88
N GLY A 232 -13.00 2.11 22.77
CA GLY A 232 -11.63 2.64 22.75
C GLY A 232 -10.55 1.57 22.82
N TRP A 233 -10.82 0.46 23.52
CA TRP A 233 -9.89 -0.68 23.59
C TRP A 233 -9.76 -1.40 22.24
N ILE A 234 -10.88 -1.68 21.58
CA ILE A 234 -10.88 -2.32 20.25
C ILE A 234 -10.23 -1.41 19.21
N LEU A 235 -10.53 -0.11 19.26
CA LEU A 235 -9.86 0.87 18.42
C LEU A 235 -8.33 0.82 18.60
N ALA A 236 -7.86 0.78 19.85
CA ALA A 236 -6.43 0.67 20.14
C ALA A 236 -5.83 -0.61 19.53
N LEU A 237 -6.51 -1.76 19.64
CA LEU A 237 -6.04 -3.01 19.01
C LEU A 237 -6.02 -2.91 17.48
N LEU A 238 -7.07 -2.35 16.85
CA LEU A 238 -7.14 -2.14 15.40
C LEU A 238 -6.06 -1.16 14.88
N LEU A 239 -5.52 -0.31 15.74
CA LEU A 239 -4.40 0.57 15.41
C LEU A 239 -3.03 -0.08 15.65
N ILE A 240 -2.88 -0.84 16.75
CA ILE A 240 -1.58 -1.40 17.19
C ILE A 240 -1.25 -2.72 16.50
N VAL A 241 -2.21 -3.63 16.33
CA VAL A 241 -1.97 -4.93 15.67
C VAL A 241 -1.40 -4.76 14.26
N PRO A 242 -1.91 -3.85 13.40
CA PRO A 242 -1.30 -3.57 12.09
C PRO A 242 0.15 -3.08 12.14
N LEU A 243 0.58 -2.42 13.22
CA LEU A 243 2.00 -2.07 13.42
C LEU A 243 2.87 -3.33 13.45
N PHE A 244 2.51 -4.29 14.32
CA PHE A 244 3.27 -5.54 14.43
C PHE A 244 3.23 -6.33 13.13
N VAL A 245 2.07 -6.42 12.48
CA VAL A 245 1.92 -7.06 11.17
C VAL A 245 2.83 -6.39 10.13
N CYS A 246 2.91 -5.07 10.12
CA CYS A 246 3.77 -4.30 9.24
C CYS A 246 5.26 -4.61 9.48
N LEU A 247 5.71 -4.52 10.74
CA LEU A 247 7.10 -4.77 11.11
C LEU A 247 7.53 -6.20 10.78
N ILE A 248 6.69 -7.19 11.08
CA ILE A 248 6.91 -8.60 10.78
C ILE A 248 7.09 -8.80 9.27
N GLN A 249 6.21 -8.22 8.46
CA GLN A 249 6.26 -8.37 7.01
C GLN A 249 7.51 -7.72 6.40
N PHE A 250 7.89 -6.51 6.86
CA PHE A 250 9.15 -5.90 6.43
C PHE A 250 10.37 -6.75 6.86
N ALA A 251 10.38 -7.27 8.08
CA ALA A 251 11.47 -8.11 8.60
C ALA A 251 11.61 -9.41 7.80
N ILE A 252 10.52 -10.12 7.58
CA ILE A 252 10.51 -11.36 6.79
C ILE A 252 10.96 -11.09 5.35
N GLY A 253 10.39 -10.05 4.72
CA GLY A 253 10.76 -9.69 3.36
C GLY A 253 12.25 -9.40 3.24
N LYS A 254 12.82 -8.62 4.16
CA LYS A 254 14.26 -8.34 4.20
C LYS A 254 15.10 -9.59 4.47
N ALA A 255 14.67 -10.45 5.39
CA ALA A 255 15.36 -11.69 5.71
C ALA A 255 15.46 -12.63 4.50
N VAL A 256 14.32 -12.85 3.80
CA VAL A 256 14.32 -13.61 2.54
C VAL A 256 15.18 -12.93 1.49
N GLY A 257 15.03 -11.63 1.32
CA GLY A 257 15.76 -10.86 0.31
C GLY A 257 17.27 -10.86 0.48
N ARG A 258 17.80 -11.03 1.71
CA ARG A 258 19.24 -11.12 1.97
C ARG A 258 19.91 -12.27 1.24
N HIS A 259 19.23 -13.41 1.11
CA HIS A 259 19.76 -14.59 0.42
C HIS A 259 19.82 -14.41 -1.11
N TYR A 260 19.25 -13.33 -1.65
CA TYR A 260 19.13 -13.06 -3.08
C TYR A 260 19.66 -11.68 -3.48
N ASP A 261 20.45 -11.02 -2.64
CA ASP A 261 20.92 -9.65 -2.81
C ASP A 261 19.79 -8.66 -3.17
N ALA A 262 18.60 -8.91 -2.63
CA ALA A 262 17.37 -8.17 -2.91
C ALA A 262 16.67 -7.67 -1.63
N SER A 263 17.40 -7.49 -0.53
CA SER A 263 16.83 -7.17 0.79
C SER A 263 15.90 -5.95 0.76
N ILE A 264 16.27 -4.89 0.04
CA ILE A 264 15.44 -3.70 -0.11
C ILE A 264 14.16 -4.04 -0.87
N SER A 265 14.29 -4.60 -2.07
CA SER A 265 13.14 -4.91 -2.93
C SER A 265 12.19 -5.92 -2.28
N ALA A 266 12.72 -6.98 -1.66
CA ALA A 266 11.93 -8.01 -0.99
C ALA A 266 11.24 -7.50 0.29
N GLY A 267 11.93 -6.65 1.07
CA GLY A 267 11.35 -5.99 2.24
C GLY A 267 10.20 -5.07 1.86
N GLN A 268 10.38 -4.27 0.82
CA GLN A 268 9.35 -3.40 0.27
C GLN A 268 8.19 -4.21 -0.35
N ALA A 269 8.50 -5.31 -1.03
CA ALA A 269 7.54 -6.19 -1.68
C ALA A 269 6.53 -6.79 -0.69
N LEU A 270 6.98 -7.29 0.45
CA LEU A 270 6.10 -7.89 1.45
C LEU A 270 5.53 -6.86 2.43
N GLY A 271 6.32 -5.86 2.81
CA GLY A 271 5.97 -4.88 3.84
C GLY A 271 5.02 -3.77 3.38
N GLN A 272 4.99 -3.41 2.09
CA GLN A 272 4.06 -2.41 1.59
C GLN A 272 2.82 -3.03 0.95
N LYS A 273 1.67 -2.70 1.50
CA LYS A 273 0.36 -3.24 1.09
C LYS A 273 -0.47 -2.22 0.32
N ASN A 274 -1.25 -2.72 -0.62
CA ASN A 274 -2.31 -1.96 -1.27
C ASN A 274 -3.50 -1.84 -0.32
N THR A 275 -3.40 -0.93 0.61
CA THR A 275 -4.39 -0.72 1.68
C THR A 275 -5.72 -0.20 1.16
N ILE A 276 -5.74 0.48 0.01
CA ILE A 276 -7.00 0.89 -0.64
C ILE A 276 -7.82 -0.34 -1.03
N VAL A 277 -7.15 -1.34 -1.64
CA VAL A 277 -7.79 -2.63 -1.94
C VAL A 277 -8.20 -3.34 -0.65
N GLY A 278 -7.37 -3.26 0.40
CA GLY A 278 -7.70 -3.83 1.71
C GLY A 278 -8.95 -3.22 2.34
N ILE A 279 -9.03 -1.91 2.39
CA ILE A 279 -10.21 -1.18 2.90
C ILE A 279 -11.45 -1.58 2.09
N TRP A 280 -11.36 -1.53 0.76
CA TRP A 280 -12.47 -1.90 -0.11
C TRP A 280 -12.93 -3.35 0.11
N LEU A 281 -12.02 -4.32 0.20
CA LEU A 281 -12.34 -5.72 0.46
C LEU A 281 -13.04 -5.88 1.82
N THR A 282 -12.55 -5.19 2.83
CA THR A 282 -13.13 -5.24 4.18
C THR A 282 -14.56 -4.69 4.19
N LEU A 283 -14.76 -3.51 3.61
CA LEU A 283 -16.08 -2.87 3.53
C LEU A 283 -17.10 -3.67 2.70
N THR A 284 -16.62 -4.50 1.77
CA THR A 284 -17.49 -5.25 0.87
C THR A 284 -17.81 -6.66 1.40
N PHE A 285 -16.86 -7.31 2.06
CA PHE A 285 -16.93 -8.75 2.31
C PHE A 285 -16.69 -9.17 3.77
N LEU A 286 -16.27 -8.27 4.63
CA LEU A 286 -16.02 -8.53 6.06
C LEU A 286 -16.76 -7.50 6.91
N ASN A 287 -16.44 -7.48 8.21
CA ASN A 287 -16.97 -6.44 9.08
C ASN A 287 -16.40 -5.06 8.69
N PRO A 288 -17.25 -4.07 8.36
CA PRO A 288 -16.78 -2.75 7.95
C PRO A 288 -15.84 -2.07 8.95
N LEU A 289 -16.02 -2.32 10.26
CA LEU A 289 -15.18 -1.75 11.32
C LEU A 289 -13.73 -2.28 11.27
N ALA A 290 -13.52 -3.50 10.73
CA ALA A 290 -12.17 -4.03 10.53
C ALA A 290 -11.37 -3.20 9.50
N ALA A 291 -12.00 -2.32 8.69
CA ALA A 291 -11.32 -1.44 7.74
C ALA A 291 -10.41 -0.39 8.42
N VAL A 292 -10.58 -0.15 9.72
CA VAL A 292 -9.65 0.68 10.52
C VAL A 292 -8.23 0.09 10.48
N ALA A 293 -8.09 -1.24 10.50
CA ALA A 293 -6.77 -1.89 10.52
C ALA A 293 -5.94 -1.64 9.25
N PRO A 294 -6.42 -1.86 8.02
CA PRO A 294 -5.66 -1.46 6.82
C PRO A 294 -5.51 0.05 6.70
N GLY A 295 -6.42 0.87 7.23
CA GLY A 295 -6.24 2.31 7.38
C GLY A 295 -5.04 2.66 8.28
N ALA A 296 -4.93 2.05 9.46
CA ALA A 296 -3.78 2.20 10.35
C ALA A 296 -2.47 1.69 9.70
N TYR A 297 -2.55 0.60 8.94
CA TYR A 297 -1.39 0.05 8.20
C TYR A 297 -0.79 1.08 7.23
N VAL A 298 -1.60 1.95 6.61
CA VAL A 298 -1.10 3.08 5.78
C VAL A 298 -0.10 3.91 6.56
N VAL A 299 -0.45 4.28 7.80
CA VAL A 299 0.41 5.10 8.65
C VAL A 299 1.72 4.36 8.94
N TRP A 300 1.64 3.13 9.40
CA TRP A 300 2.79 2.35 9.84
C TRP A 300 3.77 2.05 8.71
N GLN A 301 3.29 1.57 7.56
CA GLN A 301 4.18 1.31 6.41
C GLN A 301 4.90 2.57 5.93
N ASN A 302 4.25 3.74 5.99
CA ASN A 302 4.86 4.99 5.57
C ASN A 302 5.81 5.59 6.62
N LEU A 303 5.56 5.36 7.91
CA LEU A 303 6.54 5.68 8.97
C LEU A 303 7.80 4.82 8.83
N VAL A 304 7.64 3.51 8.58
CA VAL A 304 8.79 2.62 8.29
C VAL A 304 9.55 3.08 7.06
N ASN A 305 8.86 3.47 5.98
CA ASN A 305 9.49 4.01 4.78
C ASN A 305 10.23 5.33 5.04
N GLY A 306 9.59 6.26 5.76
CA GLY A 306 10.19 7.53 6.15
C GLY A 306 11.47 7.33 6.95
N TRP A 307 11.44 6.40 7.92
CA TRP A 307 12.61 6.02 8.69
C TRP A 307 13.72 5.39 7.82
N GLN A 308 13.38 4.47 6.90
CA GLN A 308 14.35 3.86 6.00
C GLN A 308 15.00 4.89 5.06
N LEU A 309 14.22 5.84 4.53
CA LEU A 309 14.73 6.92 3.69
C LEU A 309 15.66 7.85 4.47
N TRP A 310 15.25 8.25 5.68
CA TRP A 310 16.09 9.05 6.57
C TRP A 310 17.39 8.32 6.93
N TYR A 311 17.32 7.04 7.26
CA TYR A 311 18.48 6.21 7.59
C TYR A 311 19.46 6.14 6.41
N LYS A 312 18.94 5.87 5.20
CA LYS A 312 19.75 5.84 3.98
C LYS A 312 20.43 7.19 3.69
N GLU A 313 19.68 8.29 3.86
CA GLU A 313 20.24 9.63 3.64
C GLU A 313 21.36 9.93 4.63
N LYS A 314 21.18 9.56 5.92
CA LYS A 314 22.15 9.83 6.97
C LYS A 314 23.41 8.96 6.86
N TYR A 315 23.27 7.69 6.49
CA TYR A 315 24.36 6.69 6.52
C TYR A 315 24.80 6.21 5.14
N GLY A 316 24.21 6.73 4.07
CA GLY A 316 24.53 6.38 2.67
C GLY A 316 23.94 5.04 2.20
N LYS A 317 23.66 4.11 3.11
CA LYS A 317 23.12 2.77 2.80
C LYS A 317 22.23 2.27 3.93
N LEU A 318 21.30 1.38 3.59
CA LEU A 318 20.58 0.60 4.60
C LEU A 318 21.47 -0.56 5.05
N LYS A 319 21.65 -0.74 6.34
CA LYS A 319 22.45 -1.85 6.88
C LYS A 319 21.72 -3.21 6.86
N TRP A 320 20.40 -3.17 6.71
CA TRP A 320 19.51 -4.33 6.75
C TRP A 320 18.23 -4.09 5.99
#